data_dbd83f4b386c251f9e9ce2b91c174823
#
_entry.id   dbd83f4b386c251f9e9ce2b91c174823
#
_cell.length_a   1.000
_cell.length_b   1.000
_cell.length_c   1.000
_cell.angle_alpha   90.00
_cell.angle_beta   90.00
_cell.angle_gamma   90.00
#
_symmetry.space_group_name_H-M   'P 1'
#
loop_
_entity.id
_entity.type
_entity.pdbx_description
1 polymer ?
#
loop_
_entity_poly.entity_id
_entity_poly.type
_entity_poly.pdbx_seq_one_letter_code
_entity_poly.pdbx_strand_id
1 'polypeptide(L)'
;CLDPDRRDAVCAAGRQQFAGRMDLYPSSPFFIECVPLGVAKDASLAALLDHMGLTRDNLMACGDGLNDRSMIAYAGVGVAMQNAEQPVKDCADYVTTADNNHDGVAEAVEKFILREE
;
A
#
# COMPACT_ATOMS: atom_id res chain seq x y z
N CYS A 1 4.50 4.83 19.48
CA CYS A 1 4.47 6.22 19.03
C CYS A 1 5.85 6.84 19.21
N LEU A 2 6.40 7.40 18.17
CA LEU A 2 7.76 7.93 18.12
C LEU A 2 7.74 9.42 17.79
N ASP A 3 8.79 10.13 18.23
CA ASP A 3 9.09 11.45 17.70
C ASP A 3 9.40 11.30 16.19
N PRO A 4 8.74 12.04 15.29
CA PRO A 4 8.97 11.96 13.85
C PRO A 4 10.44 12.12 13.45
N ASP A 5 11.17 13.01 14.13
CA ASP A 5 12.60 13.27 13.85
C ASP A 5 13.51 12.08 14.19
N ARG A 6 13.03 11.16 15.05
CA ARG A 6 13.76 9.96 15.46
C ARG A 6 13.29 8.68 14.76
N ARG A 7 12.14 8.72 14.12
CA ARG A 7 11.50 7.53 13.50
C ARG A 7 12.44 6.81 12.54
N ASP A 8 13.04 7.52 11.63
CA ASP A 8 13.88 6.92 10.57
C ASP A 8 15.15 6.31 11.14
N ALA A 9 15.78 6.97 12.13
CA ALA A 9 16.96 6.43 12.83
C ALA A 9 16.62 5.16 13.61
N VAL A 10 15.49 5.14 14.32
CA VAL A 10 15.01 3.96 15.05
C VAL A 10 14.65 2.82 14.10
N CYS A 11 14.00 3.12 12.97
CA CYS A 11 13.69 2.14 11.96
C CYS A 11 14.96 1.50 11.35
N ALA A 12 15.96 2.31 11.02
CA ALA A 12 17.24 1.84 10.49
C ALA A 12 17.98 0.95 11.50
N ALA A 13 18.04 1.35 12.77
CA ALA A 13 18.65 0.54 13.84
C ALA A 13 17.92 -0.79 14.03
N GLY A 14 16.58 -0.77 14.01
CA GLY A 14 15.76 -1.98 14.09
C GLY A 14 15.98 -2.92 12.91
N ARG A 15 16.04 -2.41 11.69
CA ARG A 15 16.36 -3.21 10.48
C ARG A 15 17.72 -3.91 10.62
N GLN A 16 18.71 -3.24 11.16
CA GLN A 16 20.03 -3.82 11.37
C GLN A 16 19.98 -4.91 12.44
N GLN A 17 19.33 -4.64 13.57
CA GLN A 17 19.26 -5.57 14.70
C GLN A 17 18.46 -6.84 14.41
N PHE A 18 17.39 -6.71 13.63
CA PHE A 18 16.45 -7.80 13.33
C PHE A 18 16.57 -8.30 11.89
N ALA A 19 17.66 -7.98 11.20
CA ALA A 19 17.93 -8.48 9.86
C ALA A 19 17.79 -10.00 9.76
N GLY A 20 17.06 -10.49 8.76
CA GLY A 20 16.76 -11.90 8.56
C GLY A 20 15.70 -12.49 9.51
N ARG A 21 15.04 -11.66 10.36
CA ARG A 21 14.02 -12.10 11.30
C ARG A 21 12.67 -11.40 11.10
N MET A 22 12.69 -10.13 10.76
CA MET A 22 11.51 -9.34 10.48
C MET A 22 11.83 -8.16 9.58
N ASP A 23 10.81 -7.63 8.92
CA ASP A 23 10.85 -6.38 8.17
C ASP A 23 10.31 -5.23 9.03
N LEU A 24 10.98 -4.08 8.95
CA LEU A 24 10.57 -2.85 9.60
C LEU A 24 10.45 -1.74 8.57
N TYR A 25 9.34 -1.02 8.58
CA TYR A 25 9.17 0.15 7.72
C TYR A 25 8.30 1.23 8.38
N PRO A 26 8.53 2.52 8.05
CA PRO A 26 7.71 3.60 8.52
C PRO A 26 6.34 3.57 7.82
N SER A 27 5.25 3.65 8.58
CA SER A 27 3.87 3.68 8.03
C SER A 27 3.20 5.03 8.18
N SER A 28 3.64 5.84 9.12
CA SER A 28 3.19 7.22 9.33
C SER A 28 4.31 8.02 10.02
N PRO A 29 4.16 9.34 10.19
CA PRO A 29 5.18 10.13 10.89
C PRO A 29 5.56 9.60 12.27
N PHE A 30 4.63 8.93 12.96
CA PHE A 30 4.81 8.49 14.35
C PHE A 30 4.96 6.99 14.54
N PHE A 31 4.86 6.18 13.48
CA PHE A 31 4.82 4.72 13.58
C PHE A 31 5.87 4.02 12.73
N ILE A 32 6.35 2.91 13.25
CA ILE A 32 7.12 1.90 12.53
C ILE A 32 6.31 0.60 12.61
N GLU A 33 6.08 -0.02 11.47
CA GLU A 33 5.50 -1.35 11.38
C GLU A 33 6.61 -2.40 11.40
N CYS A 34 6.38 -3.45 12.20
CA CYS A 34 7.25 -4.61 12.30
C CYS A 34 6.45 -5.83 11.89
N VAL A 35 6.88 -6.50 10.84
CA VAL A 35 6.19 -7.66 10.28
C VAL A 35 7.15 -8.83 10.10
N PRO A 36 6.69 -10.10 10.16
CA PRO A 36 7.51 -11.24 9.79
C PRO A 36 8.06 -11.09 8.37
N LEU A 37 9.21 -11.70 8.10
CA LEU A 37 9.80 -11.69 6.76
C LEU A 37 8.82 -12.23 5.70
N GLY A 38 8.78 -11.57 4.57
CA GLY A 38 7.94 -11.95 3.44
C GLY A 38 6.44 -11.65 3.62
N VAL A 39 6.05 -11.02 4.72
CA VAL A 39 4.69 -10.52 4.91
C VAL A 39 4.61 -9.11 4.35
N ALA A 40 3.94 -9.00 3.20
CA ALA A 40 3.63 -7.74 2.55
C ALA A 40 2.18 -7.78 2.05
N LYS A 41 1.59 -6.62 1.75
CA LYS A 41 0.19 -6.55 1.33
C LYS A 41 -0.07 -7.32 0.03
N ASP A 42 0.85 -7.27 -0.92
CA ASP A 42 0.76 -8.02 -2.19
C ASP A 42 0.77 -9.52 -1.97
N ALA A 43 1.67 -10.06 -1.14
CA ALA A 43 1.75 -11.49 -0.83
C ALA A 43 0.47 -11.99 -0.14
N SER A 44 -0.07 -11.20 0.80
CA SER A 44 -1.32 -11.52 1.49
C SER A 44 -2.52 -11.51 0.53
N LEU A 45 -2.57 -10.54 -0.37
CA LEU A 45 -3.62 -10.46 -1.40
C LEU A 45 -3.51 -11.60 -2.41
N ALA A 46 -2.29 -11.98 -2.83
CA ALA A 46 -2.10 -13.13 -3.72
C ALA A 46 -2.62 -14.43 -3.10
N ALA A 47 -2.33 -14.66 -1.82
CA ALA A 47 -2.84 -15.83 -1.09
C ALA A 47 -4.37 -15.81 -0.96
N LEU A 48 -4.97 -14.64 -0.70
CA LEU A 48 -6.42 -14.49 -0.62
C LEU A 48 -7.10 -14.76 -1.97
N LEU A 49 -6.56 -14.19 -3.05
CA LEU A 49 -7.08 -14.39 -4.40
C LEU A 49 -7.02 -15.87 -4.80
N ASP A 50 -5.92 -16.54 -4.52
CA ASP A 50 -5.75 -17.98 -4.80
C ASP A 50 -6.81 -18.79 -4.03
N HIS A 51 -7.02 -18.50 -2.75
CA HIS A 51 -8.07 -19.13 -1.93
C HIS A 51 -9.49 -18.93 -2.50
N MET A 52 -9.74 -17.76 -3.10
CA MET A 52 -11.03 -17.42 -3.73
C MET A 52 -11.17 -17.93 -5.17
N GLY A 53 -10.14 -18.53 -5.76
CA GLY A 53 -10.12 -18.94 -7.17
C GLY A 53 -10.07 -17.76 -8.15
N LEU A 54 -9.54 -16.62 -7.70
CA LEU A 54 -9.38 -15.40 -8.48
C LEU A 54 -7.92 -15.14 -8.82
N THR A 55 -7.69 -14.21 -9.76
CA THR A 55 -6.36 -13.76 -10.13
C THR A 55 -6.17 -12.27 -9.85
N ARG A 56 -4.94 -11.77 -9.98
CA ARG A 56 -4.65 -10.34 -9.83
C ARG A 56 -5.49 -9.44 -10.75
N ASP A 57 -5.91 -9.95 -11.90
CA ASP A 57 -6.73 -9.21 -12.86
C ASP A 57 -8.15 -8.91 -12.33
N ASN A 58 -8.58 -9.63 -11.30
CA ASN A 58 -9.83 -9.40 -10.58
C ASN A 58 -9.67 -8.43 -9.39
N LEU A 59 -8.46 -7.90 -9.16
CA LEU A 59 -8.13 -7.07 -8.02
C LEU A 59 -7.97 -5.60 -8.42
N MET A 60 -8.72 -4.73 -7.75
CA MET A 60 -8.42 -3.30 -7.67
C MET A 60 -7.87 -3.00 -6.28
N ALA A 61 -6.73 -2.31 -6.20
CA ALA A 61 -6.11 -1.90 -4.95
C ALA A 61 -5.94 -0.39 -4.92
N CYS A 62 -6.33 0.23 -3.81
CA CYS A 62 -6.22 1.67 -3.59
C CYS A 62 -5.31 1.95 -2.37
N GLY A 63 -4.52 3.00 -2.44
CA GLY A 63 -3.68 3.40 -1.31
C GLY A 63 -2.98 4.74 -1.50
N ASP A 64 -2.29 5.20 -0.46
CA ASP A 64 -1.61 6.50 -0.42
C ASP A 64 -0.19 6.44 0.15
N GLY A 65 0.14 5.44 0.94
CA GLY A 65 1.42 5.31 1.62
C GLY A 65 2.40 4.33 0.96
N LEU A 66 3.67 4.43 1.31
CA LEU A 66 4.72 3.53 0.81
C LEU A 66 4.45 2.05 1.13
N ASN A 67 3.74 1.78 2.23
CA ASN A 67 3.31 0.43 2.60
C ASN A 67 2.23 -0.14 1.68
N ASP A 68 1.60 0.69 0.83
CA ASP A 68 0.61 0.26 -0.16
C ASP A 68 1.22 0.01 -1.55
N ARG A 69 2.45 0.46 -1.77
CA ARG A 69 3.12 0.42 -3.06
C ARG A 69 3.11 -0.98 -3.69
N SER A 70 3.45 -2.01 -2.91
CA SER A 70 3.53 -3.39 -3.43
C SER A 70 2.17 -3.93 -3.87
N MET A 71 1.10 -3.67 -3.11
CA MET A 71 -0.24 -4.12 -3.50
C MET A 71 -0.79 -3.35 -4.71
N ILE A 72 -0.50 -2.04 -4.82
CA ILE A 72 -0.90 -1.22 -5.97
C ILE A 72 -0.20 -1.70 -7.24
N ALA A 73 1.10 -1.96 -7.18
CA ALA A 73 1.86 -2.50 -8.30
C ALA A 73 1.42 -3.92 -8.70
N TYR A 74 0.99 -4.73 -7.73
CA TYR A 74 0.54 -6.11 -7.95
C TYR A 74 -0.85 -6.19 -8.57
N ALA A 75 -1.78 -5.32 -8.18
CA ALA A 75 -3.18 -5.38 -8.60
C ALA A 75 -3.36 -5.27 -10.13
N GLY A 76 -4.43 -5.83 -10.65
CA GLY A 76 -4.84 -5.64 -12.03
C GLY A 76 -5.20 -4.19 -12.33
N VAL A 77 -5.78 -3.48 -11.34
CA VAL A 77 -5.96 -2.02 -11.35
C VAL A 77 -5.40 -1.46 -10.05
N GLY A 78 -4.24 -0.83 -10.12
CA GLY A 78 -3.61 -0.13 -9.01
C GLY A 78 -3.98 1.35 -9.01
N VAL A 79 -4.52 1.84 -7.90
CA VAL A 79 -5.00 3.23 -7.75
C VAL A 79 -4.25 3.93 -6.62
N ALA A 80 -3.58 5.02 -6.93
CA ALA A 80 -3.00 5.91 -5.94
C ALA A 80 -3.94 7.09 -5.65
N MET A 81 -4.06 7.46 -4.38
CA MET A 81 -4.80 8.68 -4.01
C MET A 81 -4.04 9.94 -4.45
N GLN A 82 -4.78 11.03 -4.64
CA GLN A 82 -4.17 12.31 -5.04
C GLN A 82 -3.06 12.76 -4.08
N ASN A 83 -3.24 12.51 -2.78
CA ASN A 83 -2.24 12.83 -1.75
C ASN A 83 -1.19 11.74 -1.53
N ALA A 84 -1.15 10.70 -2.35
CA ALA A 84 -0.17 9.63 -2.24
C ALA A 84 1.27 10.13 -2.44
N GLU A 85 2.21 9.44 -1.82
CA GLU A 85 3.63 9.67 -2.03
C GLU A 85 4.02 9.38 -3.48
N GLN A 86 4.99 10.13 -4.03
CA GLN A 86 5.34 10.02 -5.45
C GLN A 86 5.70 8.60 -5.91
N PRO A 87 6.48 7.79 -5.15
CA PRO A 87 6.76 6.41 -5.55
C PRO A 87 5.52 5.52 -5.67
N VAL A 88 4.46 5.85 -4.93
CA VAL A 88 3.16 5.14 -5.00
C VAL A 88 2.41 5.54 -6.27
N LYS A 89 2.40 6.83 -6.59
CA LYS A 89 1.81 7.33 -7.84
C LYS A 89 2.50 6.77 -9.07
N ASP A 90 3.83 6.64 -9.03
CA ASP A 90 4.64 6.17 -10.15
C ASP A 90 4.35 4.69 -10.52
N CYS A 91 3.89 3.88 -9.58
CA CYS A 91 3.56 2.47 -9.83
C CYS A 91 2.06 2.22 -10.05
N ALA A 92 1.22 3.24 -9.92
CA ALA A 92 -0.22 3.11 -10.08
C ALA A 92 -0.66 3.21 -11.55
N ASP A 93 -1.73 2.51 -11.90
CA ASP A 93 -2.39 2.63 -13.19
C ASP A 93 -3.24 3.90 -13.28
N TYR A 94 -3.73 4.36 -12.13
CA TYR A 94 -4.55 5.56 -12.03
C TYR A 94 -4.23 6.34 -10.74
N VAL A 95 -4.24 7.66 -10.84
CA VAL A 95 -4.17 8.56 -9.69
C VAL A 95 -5.48 9.32 -9.61
N THR A 96 -6.14 9.26 -8.45
CA THR A 96 -7.42 9.95 -8.24
C THR A 96 -7.25 11.46 -8.25
N THR A 97 -8.31 12.19 -8.59
CA THR A 97 -8.36 13.65 -8.51
C THR A 97 -8.64 14.12 -7.08
N ALA A 98 -9.33 13.28 -6.31
CA ALA A 98 -9.61 13.48 -4.89
C ALA A 98 -8.60 12.74 -4.01
N ASP A 99 -8.35 13.27 -2.82
CA ASP A 99 -7.47 12.64 -1.83
C ASP A 99 -8.24 11.60 -0.97
N ASN A 100 -7.53 10.98 -0.03
CA ASN A 100 -8.09 9.97 0.87
C ASN A 100 -9.15 10.52 1.85
N ASN A 101 -9.22 11.84 2.06
CA ASN A 101 -10.20 12.50 2.93
C ASN A 101 -11.41 13.06 2.15
N HIS A 102 -11.36 13.04 0.82
CA HIS A 102 -12.38 13.61 -0.06
C HIS A 102 -12.87 12.61 -1.11
N ASP A 103 -13.16 11.39 -0.65
CA ASP A 103 -13.79 10.32 -1.43
C ASP A 103 -12.98 9.78 -2.62
N GLY A 104 -11.64 9.84 -2.57
CA GLY A 104 -10.78 9.31 -3.63
C GLY A 104 -11.02 7.82 -3.93
N VAL A 105 -11.32 7.01 -2.92
CA VAL A 105 -11.69 5.59 -3.13
C VAL A 105 -13.03 5.45 -3.85
N ALA A 106 -14.02 6.30 -3.52
CA ALA A 106 -15.30 6.30 -4.21
C ALA A 106 -15.14 6.65 -5.70
N GLU A 107 -14.30 7.64 -6.02
CA GLU A 107 -13.94 7.96 -7.42
C GLU A 107 -13.40 6.74 -8.16
N ALA A 108 -12.51 5.97 -7.54
CA ALA A 108 -11.96 4.75 -8.14
C ALA A 108 -13.03 3.66 -8.35
N VAL A 109 -13.90 3.45 -7.36
CA VAL A 109 -15.00 2.47 -7.45
C VAL A 109 -16.00 2.85 -8.55
N GLU A 110 -16.40 4.11 -8.61
CA GLU A 110 -17.31 4.61 -9.66
C GLU A 110 -16.70 4.43 -11.05
N LYS A 111 -15.41 4.76 -11.19
CA LYS A 111 -14.71 4.69 -12.47
C LYS A 111 -14.49 3.26 -12.99
N PHE A 112 -14.12 2.33 -12.12
CA PHE A 112 -13.64 1.00 -12.52
C PHE A 112 -14.61 -0.14 -12.23
N ILE A 113 -15.51 0.02 -11.25
CA ILE A 113 -16.41 -1.03 -10.78
C ILE A 113 -17.87 -0.72 -11.19
N LEU A 114 -18.35 0.49 -10.89
CA LEU A 114 -19.75 0.89 -11.09
C LEU A 114 -19.97 1.56 -12.45
N ARG A 115 -19.21 1.22 -13.47
CA ARG A 115 -19.41 1.79 -14.80
C ARG A 115 -20.90 1.67 -15.18
N GLU A 116 -21.61 2.76 -15.14
CA GLU A 116 -22.89 2.86 -15.83
C GLU A 116 -22.59 2.88 -17.34
N GLU A 117 -23.16 1.94 -18.04
CA GLU A 117 -23.10 1.90 -19.50
C GLU A 117 -23.86 3.11 -20.11
#